data_a4ab7b97d573a2dec3edcf3a5c832043
#
_entry.id   a4ab7b97d573a2dec3edcf3a5c832043
#
_cell.length_a   1.000
_cell.length_b   1.000
_cell.length_c   1.000
_cell.angle_alpha   90.00
_cell.angle_beta   90.00
_cell.angle_gamma   90.00
#
_symmetry.space_group_name_H-M   'P 1'
#
loop_
_entity.id
_entity.type
_entity.pdbx_description
1 polymer ?
#
loop_
_entity_poly.entity_id
_entity_poly.type
_entity_poly.pdbx_seq_one_letter_code
_entity_poly.pdbx_strand_id
1 'polypeptide(L)'
;MRKVVLIAAMGTAASLAGEVETARAQVALDEVVVTGQRQAYRGVFTLRETPQSITILDNEILEDAGVTRLSDALDLSASMARQNNFGGLWDNYAVRGFAGDENLPSGYLVNGFNAGRGFGGPRDISAIERIEVLRGPSAALLGRGEPGGTVNLVTKKPEFEFEGGLNASVGSFDTYRVDGDVTGPLSDSFAVRINGFHEEAGSFRDTVESTRYGLMPSALWRITDKASLSYELELTRQEIPFDRGVVAVNNVLGVIPVERFLGEPGDGPLQADATGHQLQFEQDFNADWSLLLGLGYRETELEGFSTEAELAGSRQRLFTDGQTLSRQRRFRDYEATHTVFRGELSGRFTTGALEHRILIGADSDTFENSQVFLRFRPGAAAGQTPQTGNQINILNPVYGRFPLPTPGPLTNRLDELGAWGVYVQDQIRLTDRLQVRLGARYDDFTNESLNRTSGARSSVSDAKVSPQFGLVFDATDTLTLYASYGQGFRQNSGADFAGQPFAPEDSESAEIGARFEIAGLQATLAAFSMSKTNILTADPVNAGFSIAIGEAESRGVEFDLAGELPGEVEVWLSYAYVDARVSRDSLDFN
;
A
#
# COMPACT_ATOMS: atom_id res chain seq x y z
N MET A 1 25.25 -17.17 5.23
CA MET A 1 25.78 -15.82 5.10
C MET A 1 26.13 -15.57 3.63
N ARG A 2 25.23 -15.03 2.86
CA ARG A 2 25.49 -14.53 1.52
C ARG A 2 25.28 -13.01 1.55
N LYS A 3 26.35 -12.28 1.36
CA LYS A 3 26.30 -10.83 1.16
C LYS A 3 25.70 -10.58 -0.22
N VAL A 4 24.51 -10.00 -0.27
CA VAL A 4 23.94 -9.46 -1.51
C VAL A 4 24.39 -8.00 -1.58
N VAL A 5 25.30 -7.71 -2.47
CA VAL A 5 25.61 -6.35 -2.89
C VAL A 5 24.70 -6.10 -4.09
N LEU A 6 23.71 -5.25 -3.94
CA LEU A 6 22.89 -4.80 -5.05
C LEU A 6 23.71 -3.78 -5.86
N ILE A 7 24.24 -4.21 -7.01
CA ILE A 7 24.74 -3.29 -8.05
C ILE A 7 23.56 -3.07 -8.98
N ALA A 8 22.97 -1.89 -8.93
CA ALA A 8 21.99 -1.46 -9.90
C ALA A 8 22.65 -1.35 -11.27
N ALA A 9 22.20 -2.15 -12.23
CA ALA A 9 22.62 -2.01 -13.63
C ALA A 9 21.89 -0.78 -14.21
N MET A 10 22.64 0.31 -14.41
CA MET A 10 22.16 1.50 -15.10
C MET A 10 21.92 1.17 -16.58
N GLY A 11 20.67 1.17 -17.00
CA GLY A 11 20.30 1.32 -18.40
C GLY A 11 20.37 2.81 -18.75
N THR A 12 21.28 3.18 -19.64
CA THR A 12 21.40 4.56 -20.15
C THR A 12 20.16 4.90 -20.98
N ALA A 13 19.28 5.73 -20.43
CA ALA A 13 18.26 6.43 -21.18
C ALA A 13 18.87 7.70 -21.79
N ALA A 14 18.83 7.82 -23.11
CA ALA A 14 19.21 9.06 -23.79
C ALA A 14 18.04 10.04 -23.68
N SER A 15 18.18 11.05 -22.82
CA SER A 15 17.24 12.17 -22.72
C SER A 15 17.57 13.22 -23.79
N LEU A 16 16.61 13.53 -24.66
CA LEU A 16 16.59 14.75 -25.43
C LEU A 16 15.91 15.84 -24.57
N ALA A 17 16.68 16.44 -23.67
CA ALA A 17 16.22 17.58 -22.90
C ALA A 17 16.58 18.88 -23.65
N GLY A 18 15.58 19.65 -24.02
CA GLY A 18 15.76 21.07 -24.35
C GLY A 18 15.97 21.84 -23.05
N GLU A 19 17.06 22.59 -22.96
CA GLU A 19 17.37 23.41 -21.78
C GLU A 19 16.30 24.47 -21.57
N VAL A 20 15.52 24.31 -20.50
CA VAL A 20 14.81 25.39 -19.82
C VAL A 20 15.56 25.60 -18.52
N GLU A 21 16.22 26.76 -18.35
CA GLU A 21 16.81 27.16 -17.07
C GLU A 21 15.70 27.25 -16.02
N THR A 22 15.55 26.20 -15.23
CA THR A 22 14.72 26.23 -14.02
C THR A 22 15.56 26.81 -12.89
N ALA A 23 15.08 27.89 -12.29
CA ALA A 23 15.59 28.39 -11.02
C ALA A 23 15.41 27.30 -9.97
N ARG A 24 16.50 26.69 -9.52
CA ARG A 24 16.51 25.67 -8.46
C ARG A 24 16.05 26.31 -7.17
N ALA A 25 14.86 25.94 -6.71
CA ALA A 25 14.46 26.13 -5.34
C ALA A 25 15.08 24.99 -4.52
N GLN A 26 16.09 25.33 -3.74
CA GLN A 26 16.65 24.45 -2.71
C GLN A 26 15.53 24.21 -1.69
N VAL A 27 14.91 23.05 -1.74
CA VAL A 27 13.92 22.63 -0.74
C VAL A 27 14.69 22.30 0.53
N ALA A 28 14.84 23.28 1.41
CA ALA A 28 15.19 23.01 2.79
C ALA A 28 14.03 22.18 3.38
N LEU A 29 14.29 20.93 3.75
CA LEU A 29 13.33 20.02 4.40
C LEU A 29 12.74 20.57 5.73
N ASP A 30 13.15 21.77 6.14
CA ASP A 30 12.69 22.49 7.32
C ASP A 30 11.44 23.36 7.10
N GLU A 31 10.99 23.55 5.87
CA GLU A 31 9.86 24.43 5.58
C GLU A 31 8.95 23.85 4.50
N VAL A 32 8.40 22.67 4.74
CA VAL A 32 7.21 22.25 4.00
C VAL A 32 5.99 22.91 4.66
N VAL A 33 5.91 24.22 4.57
CA VAL A 33 4.64 24.93 4.68
C VAL A 33 3.98 24.82 3.32
N VAL A 34 3.47 23.65 3.03
CA VAL A 34 2.68 23.47 1.81
C VAL A 34 1.24 23.75 2.18
N THR A 35 0.77 24.88 1.73
CA THR A 35 -0.66 25.17 1.65
C THR A 35 -1.34 24.05 0.84
N GLY A 36 -2.14 23.23 1.51
CA GLY A 36 -3.02 22.23 0.89
C GLY A 36 -2.50 20.80 0.77
N GLN A 37 -1.33 20.45 1.31
CA GLN A 37 -0.87 19.05 1.31
C GLN A 37 -0.74 18.52 2.74
N ARG A 38 -1.52 17.49 3.06
CA ARG A 38 -1.45 16.86 4.39
C ARG A 38 -0.48 15.70 4.44
N GLN A 39 0.33 15.72 5.48
CA GLN A 39 1.20 14.63 5.86
C GLN A 39 0.39 13.55 6.60
N ALA A 40 0.75 12.27 6.43
CA ALA A 40 0.05 11.17 7.09
C ALA A 40 0.18 11.21 8.62
N TYR A 41 1.25 11.78 9.15
CA TYR A 41 1.45 11.96 10.60
C TYR A 41 0.65 13.11 11.20
N ARG A 42 -0.14 13.80 10.40
CA ARG A 42 -1.17 14.80 10.74
C ARG A 42 -0.76 15.82 11.80
N GLY A 43 -0.97 17.07 11.48
CA GLY A 43 -0.58 18.22 12.30
C GLY A 43 0.55 19.02 11.68
N VAL A 44 0.82 20.20 12.23
CA VAL A 44 1.89 21.09 11.80
C VAL A 44 3.17 20.73 12.57
N PHE A 45 3.82 19.63 12.16
CA PHE A 45 5.05 19.15 12.76
C PHE A 45 6.12 18.95 11.70
N THR A 46 7.36 19.25 12.04
CA THR A 46 8.50 18.85 11.23
C THR A 46 8.83 17.37 11.44
N LEU A 47 9.57 16.76 10.54
CA LEU A 47 10.08 15.39 10.74
C LEU A 47 10.87 15.28 12.05
N ARG A 48 11.65 16.31 12.38
CA ARG A 48 12.45 16.40 13.59
C ARG A 48 11.61 16.30 14.87
N GLU A 49 10.41 16.91 14.86
CA GLU A 49 9.48 16.92 15.99
C GLU A 49 8.61 15.65 16.08
N THR A 50 8.69 14.74 15.11
CA THR A 50 7.82 13.57 15.06
C THR A 50 8.49 12.36 15.70
N PRO A 51 7.94 11.77 16.77
CA PRO A 51 8.56 10.62 17.48
C PRO A 51 8.29 9.30 16.75
N GLN A 52 8.66 9.20 15.47
CA GLN A 52 8.39 8.04 14.62
C GLN A 52 9.37 8.01 13.45
N SER A 53 9.79 6.84 13.01
CA SER A 53 10.58 6.69 11.79
C SER A 53 9.71 6.93 10.56
N ILE A 54 10.08 7.90 9.73
CA ILE A 54 9.39 8.28 8.51
C ILE A 54 10.40 8.42 7.40
N THR A 55 10.11 7.80 6.24
CA THR A 55 10.83 8.02 4.98
C THR A 55 9.94 8.80 4.04
N ILE A 56 10.46 9.84 3.43
CA ILE A 56 9.79 10.61 2.37
C ILE A 56 10.56 10.37 1.09
N LEU A 57 9.88 9.83 0.09
CA LEU A 57 10.37 9.70 -1.28
C LEU A 57 9.65 10.77 -2.10
N ASP A 58 10.32 11.86 -2.37
CA ASP A 58 9.78 12.95 -3.17
C ASP A 58 9.87 12.68 -4.68
N ASN A 59 9.30 13.55 -5.47
CA ASN A 59 9.23 13.37 -6.92
C ASN A 59 10.64 13.34 -7.56
N GLU A 60 11.59 14.11 -7.05
CA GLU A 60 12.96 14.16 -7.58
C GLU A 60 13.66 12.81 -7.41
N ILE A 61 13.61 12.21 -6.21
CA ILE A 61 14.14 10.87 -5.94
C ILE A 61 13.45 9.82 -6.82
N LEU A 62 12.14 9.91 -7.02
CA LEU A 62 11.37 8.95 -7.81
C LEU A 62 11.73 9.05 -9.31
N GLU A 63 11.91 10.25 -9.84
CA GLU A 63 12.31 10.50 -11.23
C GLU A 63 13.75 10.05 -11.48
N ASP A 64 14.68 10.39 -10.58
CA ASP A 64 16.10 10.01 -10.69
C ASP A 64 16.30 8.49 -10.61
N ALA A 65 15.50 7.83 -9.77
CA ALA A 65 15.48 6.36 -9.71
C ALA A 65 14.80 5.71 -10.93
N GLY A 66 14.11 6.49 -11.77
CA GLY A 66 13.41 5.99 -12.97
C GLY A 66 12.26 5.05 -12.64
N VAL A 67 11.67 5.16 -11.47
CA VAL A 67 10.55 4.29 -11.04
C VAL A 67 9.22 4.81 -11.56
N THR A 68 8.31 3.91 -11.91
CA THR A 68 6.98 4.24 -12.44
C THR A 68 5.85 3.57 -11.66
N ARG A 69 6.18 2.65 -10.75
CA ARG A 69 5.22 1.87 -9.95
C ARG A 69 5.50 2.05 -8.47
N LEU A 70 4.43 2.04 -7.68
CA LEU A 70 4.54 2.13 -6.23
C LEU A 70 5.46 1.05 -5.63
N SER A 71 5.35 -0.19 -6.10
CA SER A 71 6.19 -1.29 -5.60
C SER A 71 7.69 -1.02 -5.79
N ASP A 72 8.08 -0.36 -6.90
CA ASP A 72 9.48 -0.05 -7.19
C ASP A 72 9.96 1.12 -6.32
N ALA A 73 9.10 2.12 -6.11
CA ALA A 73 9.37 3.22 -5.19
C ALA A 73 9.58 2.74 -3.75
N LEU A 74 8.76 1.80 -3.28
CA LEU A 74 8.85 1.29 -1.91
C LEU A 74 10.14 0.49 -1.63
N ASP A 75 10.79 -0.06 -2.66
CA ASP A 75 12.12 -0.70 -2.51
C ASP A 75 13.22 0.29 -2.09
N LEU A 76 13.00 1.60 -2.28
CA LEU A 76 13.92 2.64 -1.83
C LEU A 76 13.82 2.93 -0.33
N SER A 77 12.81 2.40 0.36
CA SER A 77 12.59 2.60 1.81
C SER A 77 13.04 1.40 2.62
N ALA A 78 13.68 1.66 3.76
CA ALA A 78 14.07 0.63 4.71
C ALA A 78 12.86 -0.17 5.23
N SER A 79 13.06 -1.46 5.54
CA SER A 79 12.06 -2.38 6.10
C SER A 79 10.82 -2.62 5.24
N MET A 80 10.85 -2.24 3.98
CA MET A 80 9.83 -2.61 2.99
C MET A 80 10.22 -3.92 2.31
N ALA A 81 9.27 -4.83 2.17
CA ALA A 81 9.50 -6.10 1.49
C ALA A 81 8.31 -6.44 0.59
N ARG A 82 8.59 -6.61 -0.71
CA ARG A 82 7.56 -7.03 -1.66
C ARG A 82 7.00 -8.38 -1.28
N GLN A 83 5.71 -8.54 -1.39
CA GLN A 83 4.99 -9.78 -1.20
C GLN A 83 4.47 -10.32 -2.54
N ASN A 84 3.61 -11.32 -2.49
CA ASN A 84 2.97 -11.84 -3.69
C ASN A 84 2.09 -10.77 -4.34
N ASN A 85 2.46 -10.34 -5.55
CA ASN A 85 1.76 -9.30 -6.31
C ASN A 85 0.57 -9.83 -7.13
N PHE A 86 0.14 -11.06 -6.89
CA PHE A 86 -0.98 -11.70 -7.59
C PHE A 86 -0.88 -11.64 -9.12
N GLY A 87 0.30 -12.01 -9.65
CA GLY A 87 0.55 -12.01 -11.10
C GLY A 87 0.64 -10.60 -11.71
N GLY A 88 1.03 -9.59 -10.93
CA GLY A 88 1.15 -8.21 -11.38
C GLY A 88 -0.13 -7.38 -11.22
N LEU A 89 -1.14 -7.88 -10.50
CA LEU A 89 -2.44 -7.24 -10.31
C LEU A 89 -2.57 -6.49 -8.97
N TRP A 90 -1.61 -6.65 -8.04
CA TRP A 90 -1.65 -6.01 -6.73
C TRP A 90 -0.32 -5.38 -6.32
N ASP A 91 -0.40 -4.26 -5.62
CA ASP A 91 0.68 -3.77 -4.79
C ASP A 91 0.59 -4.45 -3.43
N ASN A 92 1.44 -5.44 -3.20
CA ASN A 92 1.49 -6.14 -1.93
C ASN A 92 2.88 -6.04 -1.32
N TYR A 93 2.94 -5.55 -0.10
CA TYR A 93 4.18 -5.30 0.63
C TYR A 93 4.00 -5.54 2.12
N ALA A 94 5.08 -5.89 2.78
CA ALA A 94 5.19 -5.94 4.22
C ALA A 94 6.05 -4.78 4.72
N VAL A 95 5.64 -4.14 5.79
CA VAL A 95 6.42 -3.17 6.55
C VAL A 95 6.90 -3.82 7.82
N ARG A 96 8.22 -3.82 8.06
CA ARG A 96 8.82 -4.48 9.26
C ARG A 96 8.37 -5.93 9.44
N GLY A 97 8.14 -6.66 8.34
CA GLY A 97 7.74 -8.07 8.36
C GLY A 97 6.23 -8.31 8.49
N PHE A 98 5.41 -7.29 8.71
CA PHE A 98 3.95 -7.42 8.73
C PHE A 98 3.37 -7.03 7.38
N ALA A 99 2.80 -8.02 6.69
CA ALA A 99 2.03 -7.80 5.47
C ALA A 99 0.58 -7.45 5.84
N GLY A 100 0.02 -6.43 5.20
CA GLY A 100 -1.40 -6.14 5.28
C GLY A 100 -2.25 -7.09 4.44
N ASP A 101 -3.57 -6.98 4.56
CA ASP A 101 -4.50 -7.59 3.63
C ASP A 101 -4.76 -6.61 2.49
N GLU A 102 -4.39 -7.00 1.27
CA GLU A 102 -4.55 -6.17 0.07
C GLU A 102 -6.02 -5.93 -0.30
N ASN A 103 -6.93 -6.76 0.17
CA ASN A 103 -8.35 -6.68 -0.13
C ASN A 103 -9.16 -5.93 0.95
N LEU A 104 -8.52 -5.46 2.02
CA LEU A 104 -9.17 -4.71 3.09
C LEU A 104 -8.49 -3.34 3.29
N PRO A 105 -9.24 -2.31 3.72
CA PRO A 105 -8.64 -1.04 4.10
C PRO A 105 -7.65 -1.22 5.25
N SER A 106 -6.35 -1.07 4.98
CA SER A 106 -5.33 -1.16 6.02
C SER A 106 -4.03 -0.47 5.60
N GLY A 107 -3.57 0.52 6.35
CA GLY A 107 -2.24 1.09 6.22
C GLY A 107 -1.87 1.68 4.84
N TYR A 108 -2.87 2.01 4.02
CA TYR A 108 -2.69 2.58 2.69
C TYR A 108 -3.55 3.83 2.53
N LEU A 109 -2.91 4.95 2.33
CA LEU A 109 -3.55 6.26 2.28
C LEU A 109 -3.27 6.97 0.96
N VAL A 110 -4.20 7.81 0.55
CA VAL A 110 -4.01 8.83 -0.48
C VAL A 110 -4.39 10.19 0.11
N ASN A 111 -3.45 11.14 0.12
CA ASN A 111 -3.61 12.43 0.76
C ASN A 111 -4.06 12.34 2.24
N GLY A 112 -3.57 11.32 2.94
CA GLY A 112 -3.94 11.05 4.32
C GLY A 112 -5.32 10.44 4.54
N PHE A 113 -6.10 10.11 3.50
CA PHE A 113 -7.36 9.40 3.59
C PHE A 113 -7.14 7.89 3.36
N ASN A 114 -7.80 7.07 4.16
CA ASN A 114 -7.78 5.64 3.92
C ASN A 114 -8.35 5.34 2.52
N ALA A 115 -7.56 4.76 1.66
CA ALA A 115 -7.91 4.59 0.26
C ALA A 115 -8.24 3.15 -0.12
N GLY A 116 -7.93 2.19 0.76
CA GLY A 116 -8.04 0.77 0.42
C GLY A 116 -7.27 0.42 -0.87
N ARG A 117 -6.60 -0.71 -0.93
CA ARG A 117 -5.96 -1.12 -2.20
C ARG A 117 -7.00 -1.70 -3.17
N GLY A 118 -7.92 -2.51 -2.67
CA GLY A 118 -8.99 -3.12 -3.46
C GLY A 118 -8.46 -3.93 -4.65
N PHE A 119 -9.19 -3.90 -5.75
CA PHE A 119 -8.90 -4.66 -6.96
C PHE A 119 -8.44 -3.79 -8.14
N GLY A 120 -8.02 -2.57 -7.89
CA GLY A 120 -7.73 -1.55 -8.92
C GLY A 120 -6.36 -1.66 -9.60
N GLY A 121 -5.65 -2.77 -9.46
CA GLY A 121 -4.32 -2.94 -10.04
C GLY A 121 -3.20 -2.21 -9.27
N PRO A 122 -1.94 -2.36 -9.71
CA PRO A 122 -0.80 -1.62 -9.17
C PRO A 122 -0.92 -0.12 -9.43
N ARG A 123 -0.53 0.66 -8.41
CA ARG A 123 -0.54 2.13 -8.51
C ARG A 123 0.58 2.65 -9.39
N ASP A 124 0.20 3.55 -10.27
CA ASP A 124 1.14 4.38 -11.01
C ASP A 124 1.53 5.61 -10.18
N ILE A 125 2.78 6.06 -10.30
CA ILE A 125 3.29 7.19 -9.52
C ILE A 125 3.40 8.50 -10.31
N SER A 126 3.01 8.55 -11.57
CA SER A 126 3.11 9.78 -12.39
C SER A 126 2.35 10.98 -11.82
N ALA A 127 1.24 10.74 -11.11
CA ALA A 127 0.47 11.77 -10.42
C ALA A 127 0.88 12.00 -8.96
N ILE A 128 1.97 11.37 -8.51
CA ILE A 128 2.39 11.41 -7.10
C ILE A 128 3.50 12.45 -6.93
N GLU A 129 3.31 13.34 -5.96
CA GLU A 129 4.28 14.35 -5.55
C GLU A 129 5.33 13.77 -4.61
N ARG A 130 4.90 12.90 -3.68
CA ARG A 130 5.76 12.19 -2.76
C ARG A 130 5.07 10.97 -2.15
N ILE A 131 5.86 10.03 -1.69
CA ILE A 131 5.42 8.86 -0.93
C ILE A 131 5.96 8.98 0.48
N GLU A 132 5.08 8.87 1.47
CA GLU A 132 5.44 8.90 2.89
C GLU A 132 5.29 7.49 3.47
N VAL A 133 6.38 6.91 3.96
CA VAL A 133 6.37 5.61 4.63
C VAL A 133 6.52 5.84 6.14
N LEU A 134 5.41 5.72 6.87
CA LEU A 134 5.36 5.85 8.31
C LEU A 134 5.52 4.48 8.94
N ARG A 135 6.62 4.24 9.62
CA ARG A 135 6.89 2.95 10.28
C ARG A 135 6.50 3.00 11.75
N GLY A 136 5.92 1.91 12.26
CA GLY A 136 5.51 1.79 13.66
C GLY A 136 4.07 2.24 13.94
N PRO A 137 3.76 2.57 15.22
CA PRO A 137 2.38 2.69 15.68
C PRO A 137 1.67 3.94 15.13
N SER A 138 0.78 3.77 14.19
CA SER A 138 -0.03 4.85 13.60
C SER A 138 -1.52 4.78 13.99
N ALA A 139 -1.94 3.73 14.70
CA ALA A 139 -3.35 3.45 14.96
C ALA A 139 -4.07 4.53 15.78
N ALA A 140 -3.37 5.25 16.65
CA ALA A 140 -3.96 6.35 17.42
C ALA A 140 -4.42 7.55 16.55
N LEU A 141 -3.97 7.63 15.30
CA LEU A 141 -4.41 8.64 14.36
C LEU A 141 -5.19 8.05 13.19
N LEU A 142 -4.77 6.88 12.71
CA LEU A 142 -5.28 6.30 11.48
C LEU A 142 -6.33 5.22 11.72
N GLY A 143 -6.49 4.77 12.97
CA GLY A 143 -7.41 3.70 13.35
C GLY A 143 -6.87 2.32 12.98
N ARG A 144 -7.70 1.52 12.34
CA ARG A 144 -7.40 0.15 11.93
C ARG A 144 -6.21 0.09 10.98
N GLY A 145 -5.25 -0.81 11.22
CA GLY A 145 -4.12 -0.96 10.33
C GLY A 145 -3.11 -2.00 10.80
N GLU A 146 -2.13 -2.25 9.96
CA GLU A 146 -1.03 -3.12 10.28
C GLU A 146 -0.04 -2.44 11.24
N PRO A 147 0.52 -3.17 12.21
CA PRO A 147 1.45 -2.60 13.18
C PRO A 147 2.77 -2.15 12.55
N GLY A 148 3.16 -2.73 11.41
CA GLY A 148 4.42 -2.43 10.74
C GLY A 148 4.53 -0.99 10.29
N GLY A 149 3.46 -0.43 9.78
CA GLY A 149 3.43 0.95 9.31
C GLY A 149 2.36 1.24 8.27
N THR A 150 2.41 2.45 7.75
CA THR A 150 1.44 2.99 6.79
C THR A 150 2.18 3.67 5.64
N VAL A 151 1.68 3.48 4.43
CA VAL A 151 2.13 4.18 3.22
C VAL A 151 1.09 5.22 2.84
N ASN A 152 1.51 6.47 2.69
CA ASN A 152 0.68 7.57 2.23
C ASN A 152 1.20 8.10 0.89
N LEU A 153 0.34 8.15 -0.10
CA LEU A 153 0.62 8.76 -1.39
C LEU A 153 0.07 10.18 -1.39
N VAL A 154 0.92 11.14 -1.62
CA VAL A 154 0.53 12.55 -1.77
C VAL A 154 0.54 12.88 -3.25
N THR A 155 -0.60 13.28 -3.77
CA THR A 155 -0.78 13.60 -5.20
C THR A 155 -0.30 15.00 -5.54
N LYS A 156 0.15 15.19 -6.78
CA LYS A 156 0.47 16.51 -7.35
C LYS A 156 -0.77 17.40 -7.36
N LYS A 157 -0.69 18.59 -6.75
CA LYS A 157 -1.81 19.53 -6.66
C LYS A 157 -1.79 20.56 -7.81
N PRO A 158 -2.96 21.13 -8.16
CA PRO A 158 -3.02 22.25 -9.09
C PRO A 158 -2.24 23.47 -8.57
N GLU A 159 -1.52 24.14 -9.47
CA GLU A 159 -0.72 25.32 -9.19
C GLU A 159 -1.23 26.55 -9.92
N PHE A 160 -0.94 27.74 -9.37
CA PHE A 160 -1.35 29.03 -9.96
C PHE A 160 -0.31 29.61 -10.90
N GLU A 161 0.73 28.84 -11.20
CA GLU A 161 1.68 29.10 -12.28
C GLU A 161 1.50 28.02 -13.35
N PHE A 162 1.75 28.37 -14.61
CA PHE A 162 1.64 27.39 -15.69
C PHE A 162 2.91 26.56 -15.75
N GLU A 163 2.74 25.26 -15.48
CA GLU A 163 3.82 24.29 -15.54
C GLU A 163 3.35 23.04 -16.26
N GLY A 164 4.28 22.21 -16.72
CA GLY A 164 3.97 20.92 -17.31
C GLY A 164 5.19 20.18 -17.78
N GLY A 165 5.08 18.86 -17.78
CA GLY A 165 6.10 17.94 -18.21
C GLY A 165 5.53 16.83 -19.08
N LEU A 166 6.35 16.28 -19.97
CA LEU A 166 6.03 15.13 -20.79
C LEU A 166 7.25 14.22 -20.83
N ASN A 167 7.08 12.98 -20.40
CA ASN A 167 8.11 11.95 -20.41
C ASN A 167 7.74 10.86 -21.42
N ALA A 168 8.73 10.32 -22.11
CA ALA A 168 8.59 9.15 -22.95
C ALA A 168 9.76 8.20 -22.69
N SER A 169 9.49 6.95 -22.44
CA SER A 169 10.50 5.95 -22.18
C SER A 169 10.30 4.69 -22.99
N VAL A 170 11.40 4.02 -23.31
CA VAL A 170 11.43 2.71 -23.94
C VAL A 170 12.32 1.80 -23.11
N GLY A 171 11.94 0.56 -22.97
CA GLY A 171 12.64 -0.39 -22.11
C GLY A 171 12.73 -1.79 -22.69
N SER A 172 13.34 -2.69 -21.92
CA SER A 172 13.42 -4.11 -22.24
C SER A 172 12.02 -4.73 -22.37
N PHE A 173 11.94 -5.81 -23.14
CA PHE A 173 10.70 -6.55 -23.37
C PHE A 173 9.61 -5.69 -24.05
N ASP A 174 10.01 -4.89 -25.04
CA ASP A 174 9.11 -4.03 -25.81
C ASP A 174 8.25 -3.11 -24.92
N THR A 175 8.85 -2.57 -23.87
CA THR A 175 8.18 -1.60 -23.00
C THR A 175 8.20 -0.22 -23.63
N TYR A 176 7.03 0.38 -23.76
CA TYR A 176 6.79 1.74 -24.24
C TYR A 176 5.91 2.47 -23.24
N ARG A 177 6.37 3.63 -22.78
CA ARG A 177 5.60 4.46 -21.85
C ARG A 177 5.66 5.93 -22.24
N VAL A 178 4.52 6.58 -22.08
CA VAL A 178 4.37 8.03 -22.12
C VAL A 178 3.59 8.46 -20.89
N ASP A 179 4.11 9.42 -20.15
CA ASP A 179 3.40 10.08 -19.05
C ASP A 179 3.70 11.56 -19.03
N GLY A 180 2.82 12.31 -18.39
CA GLY A 180 3.01 13.74 -18.25
C GLY A 180 1.86 14.41 -17.51
N ASP A 181 2.11 15.66 -17.20
CA ASP A 181 1.12 16.50 -16.57
C ASP A 181 1.20 17.95 -17.05
N VAL A 182 0.12 18.66 -16.84
CA VAL A 182 0.02 20.10 -17.05
C VAL A 182 -0.84 20.74 -15.96
N THR A 183 -0.37 21.83 -15.40
CA THR A 183 -1.09 22.63 -14.41
C THR A 183 -1.11 24.09 -14.78
N GLY A 184 -2.07 24.83 -14.26
CA GLY A 184 -2.12 26.28 -14.38
C GLY A 184 -3.44 26.88 -13.92
N PRO A 185 -3.47 28.22 -13.74
CA PRO A 185 -4.67 28.93 -13.34
C PRO A 185 -5.66 29.09 -14.49
N LEU A 186 -6.94 28.88 -14.20
CA LEU A 186 -8.06 29.32 -15.04
C LEU A 186 -8.56 30.73 -14.62
N SER A 187 -8.25 31.12 -13.37
CA SER A 187 -8.45 32.47 -12.83
C SER A 187 -7.52 32.67 -11.63
N ASP A 188 -7.50 33.87 -11.06
CA ASP A 188 -6.70 34.19 -9.86
C ASP A 188 -7.03 33.29 -8.64
N SER A 189 -8.22 32.69 -8.64
CA SER A 189 -8.70 31.86 -7.53
C SER A 189 -8.94 30.39 -7.90
N PHE A 190 -8.78 29.99 -9.16
CA PHE A 190 -9.10 28.63 -9.60
C PHE A 190 -8.00 28.08 -10.51
N ALA A 191 -7.38 27.00 -10.09
CA ALA A 191 -6.34 26.28 -10.83
C ALA A 191 -6.76 24.84 -11.11
N VAL A 192 -6.20 24.26 -12.17
CA VAL A 192 -6.43 22.87 -12.57
C VAL A 192 -5.10 22.17 -12.87
N ARG A 193 -5.07 20.85 -12.70
CA ARG A 193 -3.99 19.99 -13.15
C ARG A 193 -4.57 18.75 -13.81
N ILE A 194 -3.91 18.27 -14.85
CA ILE A 194 -4.25 17.01 -15.51
C ILE A 194 -2.97 16.19 -15.57
N ASN A 195 -2.98 15.03 -14.93
CA ASN A 195 -1.92 14.01 -15.06
C ASN A 195 -2.46 12.85 -15.90
N GLY A 196 -1.59 12.19 -16.65
CA GLY A 196 -1.95 11.01 -17.41
C GLY A 196 -0.76 10.15 -17.78
N PHE A 197 -0.99 8.87 -17.98
CA PHE A 197 0.01 7.93 -18.46
C PHE A 197 -0.60 6.87 -19.37
N HIS A 198 0.24 6.30 -20.23
CA HIS A 198 -0.03 5.10 -21.00
C HIS A 198 1.23 4.26 -21.07
N GLU A 199 1.12 2.96 -20.80
CA GLU A 199 2.21 2.00 -20.82
C GLU A 199 1.76 0.71 -21.51
N GLU A 200 2.56 0.26 -22.46
CA GLU A 200 2.52 -1.10 -23.01
C GLU A 200 3.83 -1.79 -22.68
N ALA A 201 3.77 -2.98 -22.12
CA ALA A 201 4.95 -3.71 -21.72
C ALA A 201 4.80 -5.21 -21.98
N GLY A 202 5.79 -5.81 -22.62
CA GLY A 202 5.97 -7.24 -22.64
C GLY A 202 6.60 -7.74 -21.33
N SER A 203 7.03 -8.99 -21.33
CA SER A 203 7.62 -9.64 -20.16
C SER A 203 8.74 -10.58 -20.59
N PHE A 204 9.61 -10.95 -19.65
CA PHE A 204 10.49 -12.10 -19.85
C PHE A 204 9.70 -13.44 -19.91
N ARG A 205 8.41 -13.42 -19.55
CA ARG A 205 7.50 -14.56 -19.68
C ARG A 205 6.93 -14.64 -21.10
N ASP A 206 6.88 -15.87 -21.63
CA ASP A 206 6.21 -16.12 -22.91
C ASP A 206 4.77 -15.67 -22.87
N THR A 207 4.30 -14.91 -23.87
CA THR A 207 2.88 -14.51 -24.06
C THR A 207 2.26 -13.64 -22.95
N VAL A 208 3.07 -13.06 -22.05
CA VAL A 208 2.58 -12.12 -21.03
C VAL A 208 2.90 -10.71 -21.47
N GLU A 209 1.86 -9.97 -21.81
CA GLU A 209 1.90 -8.56 -22.20
C GLU A 209 0.92 -7.79 -21.33
N SER A 210 1.24 -6.56 -20.97
CA SER A 210 0.37 -5.71 -20.16
C SER A 210 0.15 -4.37 -20.82
N THR A 211 -1.08 -3.85 -20.68
CA THR A 211 -1.42 -2.47 -21.03
C THR A 211 -1.94 -1.76 -19.78
N ARG A 212 -1.43 -0.57 -19.52
CA ARG A 212 -1.85 0.26 -18.38
C ARG A 212 -2.04 1.69 -18.85
N TYR A 213 -3.09 2.34 -18.39
CA TYR A 213 -3.30 3.77 -18.62
C TYR A 213 -4.12 4.41 -17.52
N GLY A 214 -3.97 5.71 -17.38
CA GLY A 214 -4.71 6.47 -16.39
C GLY A 214 -4.82 7.94 -16.74
N LEU A 215 -5.84 8.57 -16.16
CA LEU A 215 -6.11 10.00 -16.25
C LEU A 215 -6.53 10.49 -14.87
N MET A 216 -5.81 11.48 -14.34
CA MET A 216 -6.01 12.01 -12.98
C MET A 216 -6.12 13.54 -13.03
N PRO A 217 -7.29 14.09 -13.41
CA PRO A 217 -7.55 15.53 -13.33
C PRO A 217 -7.84 15.96 -11.90
N SER A 218 -7.39 17.17 -11.56
CA SER A 218 -7.66 17.80 -10.28
C SER A 218 -7.94 19.29 -10.43
N ALA A 219 -8.62 19.86 -9.44
CA ALA A 219 -8.97 21.26 -9.38
C ALA A 219 -8.77 21.81 -7.96
N LEU A 220 -8.31 23.04 -7.86
CA LEU A 220 -8.15 23.78 -6.60
C LEU A 220 -8.82 25.14 -6.71
N TRP A 221 -9.76 25.40 -5.82
CA TRP A 221 -10.43 26.66 -5.69
C TRP A 221 -10.05 27.34 -4.37
N ARG A 222 -9.35 28.49 -4.46
CA ARG A 222 -9.14 29.42 -3.35
C ARG A 222 -10.40 30.26 -3.17
N ILE A 223 -11.28 29.83 -2.24
CA ILE A 223 -12.55 30.52 -1.96
C ILE A 223 -12.26 31.89 -1.34
N THR A 224 -11.27 31.92 -0.45
CA THR A 224 -10.67 33.12 0.16
C THR A 224 -9.18 32.88 0.39
N ASP A 225 -8.45 33.85 0.91
CA ASP A 225 -7.03 33.70 1.31
C ASP A 225 -6.84 32.69 2.45
N LYS A 226 -7.94 32.23 3.08
CA LYS A 226 -7.94 31.33 4.23
C LYS A 226 -8.80 30.09 4.02
N ALA A 227 -9.45 29.96 2.88
CA ALA A 227 -10.33 28.83 2.59
C ALA A 227 -10.08 28.29 1.19
N SER A 228 -9.93 27.00 1.07
CA SER A 228 -9.77 26.31 -0.20
C SER A 228 -10.64 25.05 -0.30
N LEU A 229 -10.98 24.70 -1.52
CA LEU A 229 -11.65 23.46 -1.86
C LEU A 229 -10.86 22.79 -2.98
N SER A 230 -10.43 21.56 -2.77
CA SER A 230 -9.79 20.75 -3.79
C SER A 230 -10.65 19.56 -4.17
N TYR A 231 -10.60 19.18 -5.43
CA TYR A 231 -11.23 17.98 -5.97
C TYR A 231 -10.23 17.23 -6.84
N GLU A 232 -10.21 15.91 -6.68
CA GLU A 232 -9.37 15.02 -7.47
C GLU A 232 -10.21 13.85 -8.00
N LEU A 233 -9.98 13.49 -9.25
CA LEU A 233 -10.52 12.31 -9.90
C LEU A 233 -9.36 11.39 -10.30
N GLU A 234 -9.49 10.11 -10.06
CA GLU A 234 -8.58 9.07 -10.52
C GLU A 234 -9.36 8.10 -11.41
N LEU A 235 -8.84 7.84 -12.60
CA LEU A 235 -9.35 6.85 -13.53
C LEU A 235 -8.17 6.03 -14.02
N THR A 236 -8.10 4.74 -13.68
CA THR A 236 -7.01 3.86 -14.11
C THR A 236 -7.55 2.53 -14.60
N ARG A 237 -6.84 1.95 -15.59
CA ARG A 237 -7.09 0.60 -16.09
C ARG A 237 -5.79 -0.13 -16.34
N GLN A 238 -5.80 -1.42 -16.02
CA GLN A 238 -4.75 -2.36 -16.38
C GLN A 238 -5.35 -3.62 -16.98
N GLU A 239 -4.72 -4.12 -18.02
CA GLU A 239 -5.00 -5.42 -18.64
C GLU A 239 -3.72 -6.25 -18.66
N ILE A 240 -3.77 -7.46 -18.08
CA ILE A 240 -2.62 -8.37 -17.99
C ILE A 240 -3.10 -9.83 -17.90
N PRO A 241 -2.52 -10.79 -18.67
CA PRO A 241 -2.76 -12.21 -18.45
C PRO A 241 -2.28 -12.62 -17.05
N PHE A 242 -3.09 -13.38 -16.34
CA PHE A 242 -2.74 -13.80 -14.98
C PHE A 242 -1.61 -14.82 -14.95
N ASP A 243 -0.45 -14.44 -14.45
CA ASP A 243 0.72 -15.30 -14.33
C ASP A 243 1.09 -15.56 -12.86
N ARG A 244 1.01 -16.80 -12.43
CA ARG A 244 1.48 -17.24 -11.10
C ARG A 244 2.95 -17.69 -11.08
N GLY A 245 3.65 -17.56 -12.21
CA GLY A 245 5.00 -18.04 -12.34
C GLY A 245 5.10 -19.56 -12.57
N VAL A 246 6.30 -20.09 -12.43
CA VAL A 246 6.59 -21.51 -12.60
C VAL A 246 6.58 -22.24 -11.27
N VAL A 247 6.16 -23.50 -11.30
CA VAL A 247 6.07 -24.35 -10.09
C VAL A 247 7.33 -25.19 -9.91
N ALA A 248 7.63 -25.57 -8.67
CA ALA A 248 8.66 -26.57 -8.37
C ALA A 248 8.19 -27.96 -8.83
N VAL A 249 9.07 -28.70 -9.49
CA VAL A 249 8.83 -30.10 -9.91
C VAL A 249 9.54 -31.01 -8.94
N ASN A 250 8.81 -31.87 -8.22
CA ASN A 250 9.35 -32.74 -7.17
C ASN A 250 10.21 -31.97 -6.13
N ASN A 251 9.74 -30.78 -5.71
CA ASN A 251 10.45 -29.85 -4.82
C ASN A 251 11.77 -29.28 -5.38
N VAL A 252 11.99 -29.36 -6.69
CA VAL A 252 13.16 -28.78 -7.37
C VAL A 252 12.72 -27.61 -8.21
N LEU A 253 13.30 -26.43 -7.97
CA LEU A 253 13.17 -25.26 -8.80
C LEU A 253 14.12 -25.33 -10.01
N GLY A 254 13.80 -24.62 -11.12
CA GLY A 254 14.63 -24.56 -12.31
C GLY A 254 14.46 -25.73 -13.29
N VAL A 255 13.56 -26.66 -13.03
CA VAL A 255 13.17 -27.71 -13.99
C VAL A 255 12.35 -27.11 -15.14
N ILE A 256 11.48 -26.15 -14.83
CA ILE A 256 10.70 -25.41 -15.81
C ILE A 256 11.48 -24.13 -16.13
N PRO A 257 11.70 -23.81 -17.41
CA PRO A 257 12.32 -22.54 -17.81
C PRO A 257 11.57 -21.36 -17.19
N VAL A 258 12.32 -20.36 -16.71
CA VAL A 258 11.72 -19.20 -16.00
C VAL A 258 10.81 -18.35 -16.90
N GLU A 259 11.07 -18.34 -18.19
CA GLU A 259 10.24 -17.67 -19.20
C GLU A 259 8.91 -18.37 -19.50
N ARG A 260 8.70 -19.56 -18.97
CA ARG A 260 7.51 -20.37 -19.28
C ARG A 260 6.23 -19.78 -18.68
N PHE A 261 5.24 -19.48 -19.52
CA PHE A 261 3.88 -19.18 -19.08
C PHE A 261 3.10 -20.49 -18.87
N LEU A 262 2.62 -20.72 -17.66
CA LEU A 262 1.83 -21.93 -17.32
C LEU A 262 0.32 -21.68 -17.41
N GLY A 263 -0.10 -20.48 -17.75
CA GLY A 263 -1.49 -20.09 -18.02
C GLY A 263 -1.99 -20.55 -19.38
N GLU A 264 -3.01 -19.86 -19.89
CA GLU A 264 -3.60 -20.10 -21.20
C GLU A 264 -3.89 -18.74 -21.89
N PRO A 265 -3.17 -18.37 -22.95
CA PRO A 265 -3.41 -17.11 -23.66
C PRO A 265 -4.85 -16.93 -24.14
N GLY A 266 -5.55 -18.02 -24.42
CA GLY A 266 -6.96 -18.00 -24.82
C GLY A 266 -7.94 -17.57 -23.72
N ASP A 267 -7.51 -17.42 -22.46
CA ASP A 267 -8.32 -16.81 -21.41
C ASP A 267 -8.45 -15.29 -21.58
N GLY A 268 -7.51 -14.64 -22.28
CA GLY A 268 -7.38 -13.20 -22.37
C GLY A 268 -6.73 -12.60 -21.10
N PRO A 269 -6.60 -11.27 -21.05
CA PRO A 269 -6.13 -10.58 -19.86
C PRO A 269 -7.21 -10.56 -18.75
N LEU A 270 -6.76 -10.47 -17.49
CA LEU A 270 -7.58 -9.91 -16.44
C LEU A 270 -7.55 -8.39 -16.56
N GLN A 271 -8.70 -7.77 -16.36
CA GLN A 271 -8.87 -6.34 -16.35
C GLN A 271 -9.02 -5.86 -14.90
N ALA A 272 -8.24 -4.86 -14.53
CA ALA A 272 -8.34 -4.18 -13.24
C ALA A 272 -8.63 -2.70 -13.48
N ASP A 273 -9.72 -2.20 -12.91
CA ASP A 273 -10.17 -0.81 -13.03
C ASP A 273 -10.19 -0.14 -11.65
N ALA A 274 -9.86 1.16 -11.61
CA ALA A 274 -10.12 1.98 -10.44
C ALA A 274 -10.66 3.34 -10.83
N THR A 275 -11.70 3.75 -10.09
CA THR A 275 -12.26 5.09 -10.11
C THR A 275 -12.20 5.67 -8.70
N GLY A 276 -11.58 6.82 -8.53
CA GLY A 276 -11.44 7.50 -7.25
C GLY A 276 -11.89 8.95 -7.31
N HIS A 277 -12.61 9.39 -6.30
CA HIS A 277 -13.02 10.78 -6.10
C HIS A 277 -12.57 11.24 -4.72
N GLN A 278 -11.93 12.39 -4.62
CA GLN A 278 -11.56 12.99 -3.36
C GLN A 278 -11.94 14.48 -3.36
N LEU A 279 -12.64 14.92 -2.34
CA LEU A 279 -13.00 16.29 -2.09
C LEU A 279 -12.45 16.71 -0.74
N GLN A 280 -11.73 17.84 -0.67
CA GLN A 280 -11.15 18.34 0.57
C GLN A 280 -11.39 19.84 0.68
N PHE A 281 -11.96 20.24 1.81
CA PHE A 281 -12.14 21.62 2.20
C PHE A 281 -11.19 21.94 3.35
N GLU A 282 -10.44 23.02 3.22
CA GLU A 282 -9.55 23.54 4.26
C GLU A 282 -9.93 24.97 4.61
N GLN A 283 -9.88 25.29 5.91
CA GLN A 283 -10.18 26.63 6.44
C GLN A 283 -9.19 26.99 7.54
N ASP A 284 -8.41 28.03 7.32
CA ASP A 284 -7.62 28.67 8.38
C ASP A 284 -8.48 29.74 9.07
N PHE A 285 -8.78 29.53 10.34
CA PHE A 285 -9.47 30.53 11.13
C PHE A 285 -8.53 31.69 11.49
N ASN A 286 -7.29 31.36 11.85
CA ASN A 286 -6.20 32.28 12.14
C ASN A 286 -4.85 31.56 11.97
N ALA A 287 -3.75 32.14 12.41
CA ALA A 287 -2.40 31.56 12.32
C ALA A 287 -2.21 30.28 13.18
N ASP A 288 -3.09 30.04 14.12
CA ASP A 288 -2.96 28.94 15.10
C ASP A 288 -4.01 27.83 14.92
N TRP A 289 -5.11 28.07 14.21
CA TRP A 289 -6.23 27.13 14.11
C TRP A 289 -6.68 26.93 12.68
N SER A 290 -6.78 25.67 12.30
CA SER A 290 -7.27 25.23 10.98
C SER A 290 -8.23 24.06 11.08
N LEU A 291 -9.17 24.01 10.13
CA LEU A 291 -10.14 22.93 9.95
C LEU A 291 -9.89 22.25 8.60
N LEU A 292 -9.97 20.92 8.58
CA LEU A 292 -10.06 20.14 7.36
C LEU A 292 -11.33 19.29 7.40
N LEU A 293 -12.07 19.30 6.30
CA LEU A 293 -13.14 18.37 6.01
C LEU A 293 -12.82 17.64 4.71
N GLY A 294 -13.03 16.33 4.68
CA GLY A 294 -12.72 15.54 3.51
C GLY A 294 -13.71 14.41 3.28
N LEU A 295 -13.95 14.14 2.00
CA LEU A 295 -14.76 13.04 1.51
C LEU A 295 -13.96 12.30 0.42
N GLY A 296 -13.81 11.00 0.57
CA GLY A 296 -13.23 10.10 -0.43
C GLY A 296 -14.24 9.04 -0.85
N TYR A 297 -14.28 8.73 -2.14
CA TYR A 297 -14.98 7.58 -2.70
C TYR A 297 -14.03 6.87 -3.65
N ARG A 298 -13.93 5.55 -3.54
CA ARG A 298 -13.14 4.73 -4.45
C ARG A 298 -13.89 3.46 -4.79
N GLU A 299 -13.90 3.14 -6.09
CA GLU A 299 -14.41 1.90 -6.65
C GLU A 299 -13.29 1.20 -7.40
N THR A 300 -13.19 -0.12 -7.23
CA THR A 300 -12.19 -0.95 -7.89
C THR A 300 -12.83 -2.24 -8.35
N GLU A 301 -12.46 -2.68 -9.55
CA GLU A 301 -12.97 -3.90 -10.17
C GLU A 301 -11.83 -4.77 -10.67
N LEU A 302 -11.99 -6.09 -10.60
CA LEU A 302 -11.10 -7.08 -11.19
C LEU A 302 -11.92 -8.17 -11.85
N GLU A 303 -11.89 -8.24 -13.18
CA GLU A 303 -12.64 -9.23 -13.93
C GLU A 303 -11.75 -10.03 -14.89
N GLY A 304 -12.06 -11.31 -15.08
CA GLY A 304 -11.49 -12.12 -16.15
C GLY A 304 -11.30 -13.59 -15.82
N PHE A 305 -10.90 -14.32 -16.85
CA PHE A 305 -10.54 -15.73 -16.74
C PHE A 305 -9.05 -15.91 -16.51
N SER A 306 -8.69 -16.99 -15.83
CA SER A 306 -7.32 -17.44 -15.73
C SER A 306 -7.24 -18.95 -15.65
N THR A 307 -6.37 -19.54 -16.45
CA THR A 307 -5.91 -20.91 -16.27
C THR A 307 -4.61 -20.90 -15.50
N GLU A 308 -4.52 -21.70 -14.44
CA GLU A 308 -3.44 -21.64 -13.47
C GLU A 308 -2.96 -23.04 -13.13
N ALA A 309 -1.67 -23.19 -12.83
CA ALA A 309 -1.16 -24.41 -12.24
C ALA A 309 -1.92 -24.77 -10.95
N GLU A 310 -2.24 -26.05 -10.74
CA GLU A 310 -2.84 -26.49 -9.49
C GLU A 310 -1.75 -26.47 -8.40
N LEU A 311 -1.89 -25.60 -7.40
CA LEU A 311 -0.89 -25.39 -6.36
C LEU A 311 -1.13 -26.19 -5.07
N ALA A 312 -2.35 -26.69 -4.85
CA ALA A 312 -2.63 -27.50 -3.66
C ALA A 312 -1.82 -28.79 -3.70
N GLY A 313 -0.95 -29.02 -2.71
CA GLY A 313 0.00 -30.13 -2.69
C GLY A 313 -0.60 -31.51 -2.91
N SER A 314 -1.82 -31.76 -2.42
CA SER A 314 -2.55 -33.00 -2.67
C SER A 314 -3.13 -33.11 -4.10
N ARG A 315 -3.16 -32.04 -4.87
CA ARG A 315 -3.76 -31.93 -6.20
C ARG A 315 -2.80 -31.45 -7.28
N GLN A 316 -1.66 -30.86 -6.90
CA GLN A 316 -0.59 -30.52 -7.83
C GLN A 316 0.02 -31.82 -8.36
N ARG A 317 -0.14 -32.09 -9.66
CA ARG A 317 0.34 -33.34 -10.25
C ARG A 317 0.98 -33.10 -11.59
N LEU A 318 2.17 -33.64 -11.74
CA LEU A 318 2.67 -34.08 -13.02
C LEU A 318 2.08 -35.45 -13.31
N PHE A 319 1.65 -35.67 -14.55
CA PHE A 319 1.21 -37.00 -15.01
C PHE A 319 2.41 -37.96 -15.07
N THR A 320 2.13 -39.23 -15.37
CA THR A 320 3.14 -40.29 -15.41
C THR A 320 4.25 -40.05 -16.44
N ASP A 321 4.04 -39.17 -17.40
CA ASP A 321 5.06 -38.73 -18.37
C ASP A 321 6.10 -37.76 -17.75
N GLY A 322 5.88 -37.29 -16.52
CA GLY A 322 6.74 -36.34 -15.82
C GLY A 322 6.79 -34.92 -16.44
N GLN A 323 5.97 -34.63 -17.44
CA GLN A 323 5.99 -33.38 -18.21
C GLN A 323 4.63 -32.69 -18.32
N THR A 324 3.52 -33.42 -18.16
CA THR A 324 2.19 -32.84 -18.25
C THR A 324 1.70 -32.41 -16.87
N LEU A 325 1.43 -31.10 -16.73
CA LEU A 325 0.95 -30.47 -15.51
C LEU A 325 -0.57 -30.29 -15.56
N SER A 326 -1.27 -30.62 -14.46
CA SER A 326 -2.68 -30.30 -14.30
C SER A 326 -2.86 -28.82 -13.97
N ARG A 327 -3.89 -28.20 -14.57
CA ARG A 327 -4.25 -26.81 -14.34
C ARG A 327 -5.70 -26.72 -13.90
N GLN A 328 -6.04 -25.67 -13.16
CA GLN A 328 -7.40 -25.23 -12.87
C GLN A 328 -7.75 -24.03 -13.71
N ARG A 329 -9.02 -23.81 -14.00
CA ARG A 329 -9.50 -22.59 -14.66
C ARG A 329 -10.42 -21.84 -13.72
N ARG A 330 -10.23 -20.54 -13.62
CA ARG A 330 -10.95 -19.63 -12.73
C ARG A 330 -11.58 -18.50 -13.51
N PHE A 331 -12.65 -17.96 -12.98
CA PHE A 331 -13.22 -16.68 -13.36
C PHE A 331 -13.39 -15.86 -12.11
N ARG A 332 -12.95 -14.63 -12.14
CA ARG A 332 -13.08 -13.64 -11.09
C ARG A 332 -13.94 -12.49 -11.59
N ASP A 333 -14.82 -12.03 -10.73
CA ASP A 333 -15.61 -10.84 -10.85
C ASP A 333 -15.69 -10.26 -9.43
N TYR A 334 -14.76 -9.37 -9.16
CA TYR A 334 -14.52 -8.78 -7.84
C TYR A 334 -14.70 -7.29 -7.95
N GLU A 335 -15.50 -6.73 -7.06
CA GLU A 335 -15.77 -5.31 -6.94
C GLU A 335 -15.57 -4.88 -5.50
N ALA A 336 -14.93 -3.74 -5.27
CA ALA A 336 -14.87 -3.13 -3.95
C ALA A 336 -15.13 -1.63 -4.04
N THR A 337 -15.99 -1.13 -3.13
CA THR A 337 -16.26 0.30 -2.96
C THR A 337 -15.82 0.74 -1.57
N HIS A 338 -15.25 1.93 -1.48
CA HIS A 338 -14.80 2.51 -0.22
C HIS A 338 -15.17 3.99 -0.14
N THR A 339 -16.00 4.34 0.84
CA THR A 339 -16.38 5.72 1.14
C THR A 339 -15.77 6.13 2.46
N VAL A 340 -15.09 7.27 2.51
CA VAL A 340 -14.42 7.80 3.71
C VAL A 340 -14.83 9.24 3.93
N PHE A 341 -15.25 9.56 5.11
CA PHE A 341 -15.44 10.93 5.59
C PHE A 341 -14.45 11.24 6.72
N ARG A 342 -13.92 12.45 6.75
CA ARG A 342 -13.02 12.93 7.80
C ARG A 342 -13.25 14.40 8.09
N GLY A 343 -13.19 14.75 9.40
CA GLY A 343 -13.13 16.11 9.90
C GLY A 343 -12.03 16.25 10.94
N GLU A 344 -11.19 17.27 10.83
CA GLU A 344 -10.07 17.52 11.75
C GLU A 344 -9.95 19.00 12.08
N LEU A 345 -9.76 19.29 13.36
CA LEU A 345 -9.41 20.60 13.89
C LEU A 345 -7.97 20.53 14.43
N SER A 346 -7.09 21.30 13.85
CA SER A 346 -5.71 21.48 14.33
C SER A 346 -5.58 22.82 15.03
N GLY A 347 -4.85 22.85 16.15
CA GLY A 347 -4.70 24.09 16.92
C GLY A 347 -3.38 24.19 17.66
N ARG A 348 -2.94 25.44 17.90
CA ARG A 348 -1.80 25.77 18.75
C ARG A 348 -2.24 26.75 19.82
N PHE A 349 -1.88 26.48 21.08
CA PHE A 349 -2.16 27.36 22.21
C PHE A 349 -1.12 27.14 23.34
N THR A 350 -1.13 28.01 24.35
CA THR A 350 -0.21 27.91 25.49
C THR A 350 -0.98 27.80 26.80
N THR A 351 -0.46 26.98 27.73
CA THR A 351 -0.90 26.92 29.12
C THR A 351 0.30 27.18 30.04
N GLY A 352 0.38 28.41 30.58
CA GLY A 352 1.56 28.85 31.32
C GLY A 352 2.81 28.89 30.43
N ALA A 353 3.79 28.06 30.74
CA ALA A 353 5.03 27.94 29.96
C ALA A 353 4.99 26.83 28.92
N LEU A 354 3.89 26.07 28.84
CA LEU A 354 3.76 24.92 27.94
C LEU A 354 3.10 25.36 26.63
N GLU A 355 3.69 25.01 25.49
CA GLU A 355 3.10 25.12 24.18
C GLU A 355 2.43 23.79 23.81
N HIS A 356 1.17 23.85 23.38
CA HIS A 356 0.36 22.72 22.95
C HIS A 356 0.10 22.82 21.46
N ARG A 357 0.26 21.72 20.74
CA ARG A 357 -0.16 21.54 19.35
C ARG A 357 -1.14 20.38 19.33
N ILE A 358 -2.42 20.72 19.30
CA ILE A 358 -3.52 19.76 19.39
C ILE A 358 -4.08 19.43 18.02
N LEU A 359 -4.45 18.17 17.84
CA LEU A 359 -5.28 17.67 16.74
C LEU A 359 -6.47 16.93 17.34
N ILE A 360 -7.67 17.33 16.95
CA ILE A 360 -8.93 16.65 17.30
C ILE A 360 -9.60 16.25 16.01
N GLY A 361 -10.00 15.00 15.87
CA GLY A 361 -10.62 14.54 14.65
C GLY A 361 -11.67 13.48 14.86
N ALA A 362 -12.48 13.33 13.82
CA ALA A 362 -13.42 12.23 13.67
C ALA A 362 -13.42 11.78 12.21
N ASP A 363 -13.56 10.49 12.00
CA ASP A 363 -13.77 9.93 10.69
C ASP A 363 -14.80 8.79 10.71
N SER A 364 -15.32 8.47 9.54
CA SER A 364 -16.10 7.26 9.31
C SER A 364 -15.78 6.71 7.94
N ASP A 365 -15.84 5.40 7.81
CA ASP A 365 -15.70 4.76 6.52
C ASP A 365 -16.65 3.56 6.37
N THR A 366 -17.02 3.30 5.12
CA THR A 366 -17.76 2.11 4.72
C THR A 366 -17.04 1.47 3.56
N PHE A 367 -16.72 0.19 3.70
CA PHE A 367 -16.07 -0.60 2.67
C PHE A 367 -16.94 -1.80 2.34
N GLU A 368 -17.30 -1.94 1.07
CA GLU A 368 -18.02 -3.09 0.53
C GLU A 368 -17.10 -3.89 -0.37
N ASN A 369 -17.13 -5.21 -0.27
CA ASN A 369 -16.31 -6.13 -1.05
C ASN A 369 -17.19 -7.26 -1.57
N SER A 370 -17.52 -7.21 -2.85
CA SER A 370 -18.33 -8.18 -3.57
C SER A 370 -17.44 -9.13 -4.37
N GLN A 371 -17.56 -10.42 -4.14
CA GLN A 371 -16.74 -11.42 -4.82
C GLN A 371 -17.59 -12.51 -5.43
N VAL A 372 -17.55 -12.62 -6.76
CA VAL A 372 -18.01 -13.79 -7.50
C VAL A 372 -16.78 -14.54 -8.02
N PHE A 373 -16.62 -15.77 -7.59
CA PHE A 373 -15.48 -16.60 -7.94
C PHE A 373 -15.96 -17.96 -8.43
N LEU A 374 -15.65 -18.26 -9.69
CA LEU A 374 -15.95 -19.54 -10.30
C LEU A 374 -14.65 -20.33 -10.49
N ARG A 375 -14.73 -21.65 -10.43
CA ARG A 375 -13.57 -22.52 -10.61
C ARG A 375 -13.93 -23.84 -11.28
N PHE A 376 -13.17 -24.20 -12.29
CA PHE A 376 -13.01 -25.57 -12.72
C PHE A 376 -11.75 -26.15 -12.09
N ARG A 377 -11.88 -27.32 -11.47
CA ARG A 377 -10.76 -28.02 -10.87
C ARG A 377 -10.78 -29.49 -11.32
N PRO A 378 -9.69 -29.99 -11.92
CA PRO A 378 -9.65 -31.40 -12.29
C PRO A 378 -9.74 -32.30 -11.06
N GLY A 379 -10.32 -33.49 -11.25
CA GLY A 379 -10.46 -34.48 -10.17
C GLY A 379 -9.12 -34.91 -9.56
N ALA A 380 -9.14 -35.29 -8.27
CA ALA A 380 -7.94 -35.68 -7.51
C ALA A 380 -7.47 -37.12 -7.80
N ALA A 381 -8.09 -37.87 -8.72
CA ALA A 381 -7.84 -39.28 -8.92
C ALA A 381 -6.42 -39.57 -9.42
N ALA A 382 -5.73 -40.52 -8.75
CA ALA A 382 -4.44 -41.03 -9.20
C ALA A 382 -4.62 -41.81 -10.51
N GLY A 383 -3.70 -41.63 -11.46
CA GLY A 383 -3.69 -42.37 -12.72
C GLY A 383 -4.60 -41.82 -13.81
N GLN A 384 -5.12 -40.59 -13.70
CA GLN A 384 -5.84 -39.98 -14.80
C GLN A 384 -4.91 -39.70 -15.98
N THR A 385 -5.34 -40.16 -17.15
CA THR A 385 -4.70 -39.79 -18.42
C THR A 385 -5.07 -38.35 -18.78
N PRO A 386 -4.17 -37.59 -19.45
CA PRO A 386 -4.48 -36.27 -19.96
C PRO A 386 -5.71 -36.31 -20.87
N GLN A 387 -6.82 -35.72 -20.50
CA GLN A 387 -8.05 -35.83 -21.28
C GLN A 387 -8.78 -34.51 -21.54
N THR A 388 -8.28 -33.40 -21.04
CA THR A 388 -9.03 -32.13 -21.15
C THR A 388 -8.11 -30.97 -21.44
N GLY A 389 -8.66 -29.89 -22.00
CA GLY A 389 -7.97 -28.64 -22.36
C GLY A 389 -7.28 -27.91 -21.22
N ASN A 390 -7.28 -28.49 -20.01
CA ASN A 390 -6.73 -27.85 -18.83
C ASN A 390 -5.33 -28.31 -18.43
N GLN A 391 -4.65 -29.02 -19.32
CA GLN A 391 -3.32 -29.56 -19.09
C GLN A 391 -2.30 -28.88 -19.99
N ILE A 392 -1.06 -28.80 -19.51
CA ILE A 392 0.03 -28.23 -20.29
C ILE A 392 1.28 -29.09 -20.14
N ASN A 393 2.01 -29.28 -21.25
CA ASN A 393 3.36 -29.78 -21.18
C ASN A 393 4.29 -28.65 -20.71
N ILE A 394 4.98 -28.83 -19.58
CA ILE A 394 5.81 -27.81 -18.96
C ILE A 394 7.10 -27.50 -19.74
N LEU A 395 7.56 -28.40 -20.60
CA LEU A 395 8.75 -28.22 -21.41
C LEU A 395 8.43 -27.72 -22.83
N ASN A 396 7.34 -28.19 -23.43
CA ASN A 396 6.89 -27.82 -24.76
C ASN A 396 5.39 -27.50 -24.75
N PRO A 397 4.99 -26.31 -24.28
CA PRO A 397 3.59 -25.93 -24.17
C PRO A 397 2.95 -25.80 -25.56
N VAL A 398 1.73 -26.31 -25.69
CA VAL A 398 0.88 -26.08 -26.83
C VAL A 398 -0.43 -25.50 -26.30
N TYR A 399 -0.59 -24.21 -26.51
CA TYR A 399 -1.79 -23.48 -26.11
C TYR A 399 -2.93 -23.67 -27.11
N GLY A 400 -4.19 -23.46 -26.67
CA GLY A 400 -5.36 -23.54 -27.52
C GLY A 400 -5.68 -24.92 -28.09
N ARG A 401 -5.02 -25.98 -27.60
CA ARG A 401 -5.15 -27.34 -28.15
C ARG A 401 -6.53 -27.94 -27.92
N PHE A 402 -7.20 -27.56 -26.86
CA PHE A 402 -8.50 -28.09 -26.45
C PHE A 402 -9.46 -26.98 -26.06
N PRO A 403 -10.77 -27.20 -26.10
CA PRO A 403 -11.74 -26.26 -25.53
C PRO A 403 -11.45 -26.04 -24.04
N LEU A 404 -11.49 -24.78 -23.62
CA LEU A 404 -11.29 -24.42 -22.23
C LEU A 404 -12.49 -24.85 -21.38
N PRO A 405 -12.28 -25.48 -20.20
CA PRO A 405 -13.38 -25.95 -19.35
C PRO A 405 -14.14 -24.75 -18.77
N THR A 406 -15.47 -24.90 -18.62
CA THR A 406 -16.31 -23.89 -17.99
C THR A 406 -16.16 -23.95 -16.47
N PRO A 407 -15.77 -22.86 -15.78
CA PRO A 407 -15.73 -22.82 -14.32
C PRO A 407 -17.15 -22.87 -13.72
N GLY A 408 -17.31 -23.61 -12.61
CA GLY A 408 -18.54 -23.65 -11.83
C GLY A 408 -18.45 -22.76 -10.58
N PRO A 409 -19.58 -22.45 -9.93
CA PRO A 409 -19.62 -21.60 -8.74
C PRO A 409 -18.73 -22.11 -7.60
N LEU A 410 -17.97 -21.21 -6.98
CA LEU A 410 -17.16 -21.49 -5.79
C LEU A 410 -17.45 -20.52 -4.66
N THR A 411 -17.40 -19.23 -4.91
CA THR A 411 -17.71 -18.18 -3.95
C THR A 411 -18.66 -17.17 -4.59
N ASN A 412 -19.66 -16.74 -3.80
CA ASN A 412 -20.48 -15.59 -4.10
C ASN A 412 -20.78 -14.92 -2.77
N ARG A 413 -20.00 -13.87 -2.43
CA ARG A 413 -19.98 -13.26 -1.10
C ARG A 413 -20.01 -11.75 -1.21
N LEU A 414 -20.66 -11.11 -0.26
CA LEU A 414 -20.58 -9.69 0.00
C LEU A 414 -20.10 -9.51 1.45
N ASP A 415 -19.04 -8.75 1.62
CA ASP A 415 -18.55 -8.31 2.92
C ASP A 415 -18.72 -6.78 3.03
N GLU A 416 -19.32 -6.31 4.12
CA GLU A 416 -19.54 -4.90 4.41
C GLU A 416 -18.85 -4.55 5.73
N LEU A 417 -17.89 -3.64 5.69
CA LEU A 417 -17.16 -3.15 6.85
C LEU A 417 -17.51 -1.67 7.05
N GLY A 418 -18.14 -1.37 8.17
CA GLY A 418 -18.41 0.00 8.60
C GLY A 418 -17.62 0.34 9.84
N ALA A 419 -17.09 1.56 9.92
CA ALA A 419 -16.45 2.06 11.13
C ALA A 419 -16.61 3.56 11.27
N TRP A 420 -16.53 4.02 12.51
CA TRP A 420 -16.32 5.42 12.83
C TRP A 420 -15.34 5.54 14.00
N GLY A 421 -14.61 6.64 14.04
CA GLY A 421 -13.66 6.87 15.12
C GLY A 421 -13.56 8.35 15.48
N VAL A 422 -13.17 8.58 16.73
CA VAL A 422 -12.81 9.91 17.25
C VAL A 422 -11.42 9.84 17.86
N TYR A 423 -10.63 10.86 17.66
CA TYR A 423 -9.26 10.87 18.12
C TYR A 423 -8.80 12.25 18.56
N VAL A 424 -7.83 12.23 19.45
CA VAL A 424 -7.14 13.41 19.93
C VAL A 424 -5.65 13.13 20.02
N GLN A 425 -4.84 14.09 19.63
CA GLN A 425 -3.40 14.09 19.82
C GLN A 425 -2.98 15.46 20.33
N ASP A 426 -2.13 15.51 21.36
CA ASP A 426 -1.49 16.74 21.83
C ASP A 426 0.03 16.54 21.88
N GLN A 427 0.75 17.41 21.22
CA GLN A 427 2.20 17.49 21.33
C GLN A 427 2.55 18.72 22.18
N ILE A 428 3.12 18.44 23.34
CA ILE A 428 3.39 19.42 24.39
C ILE A 428 4.88 19.71 24.40
N ARG A 429 5.28 20.94 24.18
CA ARG A 429 6.65 21.40 24.38
C ARG A 429 6.85 21.73 25.86
N LEU A 430 7.56 20.84 26.58
CA LEU A 430 7.85 20.99 28.00
C LEU A 430 9.03 21.94 28.26
N THR A 431 10.01 21.93 27.36
CA THR A 431 11.16 22.83 27.35
C THR A 431 11.57 23.10 25.90
N ASP A 432 12.53 23.99 25.67
CA ASP A 432 13.07 24.26 24.33
C ASP A 432 13.64 23.01 23.63
N ARG A 433 13.94 21.94 24.39
CA ARG A 433 14.58 20.71 23.91
C ARG A 433 13.77 19.45 24.13
N LEU A 434 12.66 19.51 24.85
CA LEU A 434 11.91 18.33 25.25
C LEU A 434 10.44 18.48 24.89
N GLN A 435 9.94 17.56 24.09
CA GLN A 435 8.53 17.48 23.69
C GLN A 435 7.97 16.11 24.04
N VAL A 436 6.70 16.07 24.42
CA VAL A 436 5.92 14.84 24.68
C VAL A 436 4.70 14.85 23.78
N ARG A 437 4.43 13.73 23.11
CA ARG A 437 3.20 13.50 22.34
C ARG A 437 2.33 12.50 23.10
N LEU A 438 1.07 12.86 23.27
CA LEU A 438 0.03 11.99 23.81
C LEU A 438 -1.08 11.88 22.79
N GLY A 439 -1.51 10.68 22.48
CA GLY A 439 -2.60 10.44 21.55
C GLY A 439 -3.49 9.30 22.02
N ALA A 440 -4.76 9.38 21.68
CA ALA A 440 -5.70 8.30 21.86
C ALA A 440 -6.80 8.38 20.78
N ARG A 441 -7.27 7.21 20.35
CA ARG A 441 -8.37 7.05 19.43
C ARG A 441 -9.34 6.00 19.96
N TYR A 442 -10.63 6.27 19.83
CA TYR A 442 -11.71 5.30 20.00
C TYR A 442 -12.29 4.98 18.63
N ASP A 443 -12.40 3.70 18.32
CA ASP A 443 -13.06 3.17 17.13
C ASP A 443 -14.21 2.27 17.53
N ASP A 444 -15.33 2.39 16.82
CA ASP A 444 -16.46 1.46 16.84
C ASP A 444 -16.64 0.93 15.41
N PHE A 445 -16.78 -0.38 15.26
CA PHE A 445 -16.80 -0.99 13.94
C PHE A 445 -17.72 -2.21 13.87
N THR A 446 -18.22 -2.44 12.66
CA THR A 446 -19.04 -3.60 12.31
C THR A 446 -18.49 -4.25 11.04
N ASN A 447 -18.50 -5.58 11.02
CA ASN A 447 -18.18 -6.38 9.84
C ASN A 447 -19.33 -7.34 9.60
N GLU A 448 -19.99 -7.23 8.45
CA GLU A 448 -21.06 -8.12 8.00
C GLU A 448 -20.62 -8.92 6.79
N SER A 449 -20.95 -10.20 6.75
CA SER A 449 -20.66 -11.08 5.61
C SER A 449 -21.93 -11.82 5.21
N LEU A 450 -22.24 -11.75 3.92
CA LEU A 450 -23.35 -12.47 3.31
C LEU A 450 -22.81 -13.48 2.29
N ASN A 451 -22.99 -14.76 2.54
CA ASN A 451 -22.84 -15.77 1.50
C ASN A 451 -24.10 -15.79 0.63
N ARG A 452 -24.01 -15.20 -0.58
CA ARG A 452 -25.15 -15.05 -1.49
C ARG A 452 -25.64 -16.40 -2.07
N THR A 453 -24.81 -17.47 -2.01
CA THR A 453 -25.18 -18.81 -2.48
C THR A 453 -26.05 -19.53 -1.45
N SER A 454 -25.68 -19.51 -0.19
CA SER A 454 -26.43 -20.18 0.90
C SER A 454 -27.45 -19.28 1.59
N GLY A 455 -27.33 -17.95 1.46
CA GLY A 455 -28.08 -16.97 2.21
C GLY A 455 -27.59 -16.79 3.66
N ALA A 456 -26.52 -17.47 4.06
CA ALA A 456 -25.96 -17.34 5.41
C ALA A 456 -25.38 -15.94 5.63
N ARG A 457 -25.65 -15.39 6.82
CA ARG A 457 -25.14 -14.08 7.26
C ARG A 457 -24.38 -14.26 8.57
N SER A 458 -23.29 -13.50 8.69
CA SER A 458 -22.58 -13.31 9.96
C SER A 458 -22.35 -11.81 10.18
N SER A 459 -22.36 -11.37 11.43
CA SER A 459 -22.09 -9.98 11.79
C SER A 459 -21.29 -9.94 13.08
N VAL A 460 -20.30 -9.05 13.12
CA VAL A 460 -19.43 -8.77 14.26
C VAL A 460 -19.41 -7.28 14.49
N SER A 461 -19.63 -6.85 15.74
CA SER A 461 -19.40 -5.46 16.15
C SER A 461 -18.49 -5.46 17.36
N ASP A 462 -17.54 -4.57 17.39
CA ASP A 462 -16.61 -4.39 18.51
C ASP A 462 -16.13 -2.92 18.56
N ALA A 463 -15.50 -2.56 19.68
CA ALA A 463 -14.93 -1.23 19.86
C ALA A 463 -13.55 -1.33 20.51
N LYS A 464 -12.63 -0.45 20.08
CA LYS A 464 -11.24 -0.43 20.55
C LYS A 464 -10.80 0.97 20.90
N VAL A 465 -9.85 1.03 21.87
CA VAL A 465 -9.10 2.24 22.19
C VAL A 465 -7.64 2.00 21.84
N SER A 466 -7.07 2.88 21.01
CA SER A 466 -5.67 2.84 20.58
C SER A 466 -4.90 4.02 21.17
N PRO A 467 -4.14 3.84 22.26
CA PRO A 467 -3.30 4.87 22.84
C PRO A 467 -1.96 5.00 22.10
N GLN A 468 -1.38 6.21 22.12
CA GLN A 468 -0.04 6.51 21.64
C GLN A 468 0.69 7.42 22.61
N PHE A 469 1.97 7.15 22.80
CA PHE A 469 2.91 7.97 23.54
C PHE A 469 4.15 8.23 22.69
N GLY A 470 4.68 9.46 22.75
CA GLY A 470 5.91 9.84 22.07
C GLY A 470 6.74 10.80 22.91
N LEU A 471 8.05 10.72 22.77
CA LEU A 471 9.03 11.61 23.39
C LEU A 471 10.02 12.06 22.31
N VAL A 472 10.31 13.35 22.26
CA VAL A 472 11.34 13.94 21.39
C VAL A 472 12.26 14.80 22.23
N PHE A 473 13.57 14.58 22.10
CA PHE A 473 14.59 15.31 22.84
C PHE A 473 15.71 15.79 21.92
N ASP A 474 15.81 17.10 21.73
CA ASP A 474 16.89 17.75 20.99
C ASP A 474 18.16 17.77 21.86
N ALA A 475 19.00 16.75 21.71
CA ALA A 475 20.25 16.62 22.46
C ALA A 475 21.24 17.72 22.06
N THR A 476 21.30 18.03 20.75
CA THR A 476 22.04 19.17 20.18
C THR A 476 21.23 19.75 19.03
N ASP A 477 21.72 20.80 18.40
CA ASP A 477 21.07 21.42 17.23
C ASP A 477 21.05 20.45 16.00
N THR A 478 21.96 19.45 15.99
CA THR A 478 22.12 18.48 14.90
C THR A 478 21.75 17.04 15.30
N LEU A 479 21.36 16.79 16.54
CA LEU A 479 20.99 15.47 17.04
C LEU A 479 19.69 15.51 17.82
N THR A 480 18.69 14.81 17.34
CA THR A 480 17.42 14.59 18.02
C THR A 480 17.25 13.12 18.36
N LEU A 481 16.91 12.82 19.59
CA LEU A 481 16.55 11.48 20.08
C LEU A 481 15.04 11.39 20.21
N TYR A 482 14.48 10.23 19.91
CA TYR A 482 13.05 10.01 20.11
C TYR A 482 12.74 8.60 20.63
N ALA A 483 11.58 8.48 21.26
CA ALA A 483 10.97 7.21 21.63
C ALA A 483 9.47 7.25 21.39
N SER A 484 8.89 6.13 21.00
CA SER A 484 7.44 6.00 20.87
C SER A 484 6.94 4.63 21.31
N TYR A 485 5.67 4.61 21.72
CA TYR A 485 4.89 3.42 22.01
C TYR A 485 3.47 3.64 21.55
N GLY A 486 2.85 2.61 21.00
CA GLY A 486 1.44 2.65 20.61
C GLY A 486 0.84 1.26 20.49
N GLN A 487 -0.47 1.22 20.64
CA GLN A 487 -1.30 0.05 20.42
C GLN A 487 -2.19 0.28 19.19
N GLY A 488 -2.52 -0.81 18.50
CA GLY A 488 -3.39 -0.79 17.35
C GLY A 488 -4.16 -2.08 17.21
N PHE A 489 -5.02 -2.15 16.21
CA PHE A 489 -5.81 -3.34 15.94
C PHE A 489 -6.15 -3.45 14.45
N ARG A 490 -6.53 -4.67 14.05
CA ARG A 490 -7.10 -4.96 12.72
C ARG A 490 -8.30 -5.89 12.88
N GLN A 491 -9.37 -5.64 12.14
CA GLN A 491 -10.53 -6.53 12.14
C GLN A 491 -10.17 -7.87 11.49
N ASN A 492 -10.64 -8.96 12.10
CA ASN A 492 -10.70 -10.28 11.49
C ASN A 492 -12.05 -10.46 10.80
N SER A 493 -12.08 -11.16 9.68
CA SER A 493 -13.32 -11.52 9.00
C SER A 493 -13.66 -12.99 9.19
N GLY A 494 -14.96 -13.34 9.19
CA GLY A 494 -15.46 -14.70 9.31
C GLY A 494 -15.75 -15.14 10.74
N ALA A 495 -15.95 -16.45 10.90
CA ALA A 495 -16.33 -17.07 12.16
C ALA A 495 -15.62 -18.44 12.31
N ASP A 496 -15.50 -18.92 13.55
CA ASP A 496 -15.01 -20.24 13.89
C ASP A 496 -15.99 -21.36 13.50
N PHE A 497 -15.64 -22.61 13.78
CA PHE A 497 -16.50 -23.78 13.52
C PHE A 497 -17.84 -23.71 14.26
N ALA A 498 -17.92 -23.07 15.42
CA ALA A 498 -19.14 -22.90 16.20
C ALA A 498 -19.98 -21.70 15.71
N GLY A 499 -19.54 -20.97 14.67
CA GLY A 499 -20.20 -19.78 14.16
C GLY A 499 -19.95 -18.53 15.03
N GLN A 500 -18.96 -18.57 15.94
CA GLN A 500 -18.58 -17.42 16.73
C GLN A 500 -17.64 -16.52 15.89
N PRO A 501 -17.93 -15.23 15.82
CA PRO A 501 -17.07 -14.28 15.13
C PRO A 501 -15.68 -14.20 15.78
N PHE A 502 -14.66 -13.93 14.98
CA PHE A 502 -13.30 -13.78 15.49
C PHE A 502 -13.10 -12.45 16.18
N ALA A 503 -12.37 -12.47 17.30
CA ALA A 503 -11.83 -11.26 17.90
C ALA A 503 -10.88 -10.55 16.91
N PRO A 504 -10.80 -9.20 16.93
CA PRO A 504 -9.82 -8.48 16.15
C PRO A 504 -8.39 -8.85 16.55
N GLU A 505 -7.47 -8.73 15.60
CA GLU A 505 -6.05 -8.77 15.90
C GLU A 505 -5.67 -7.54 16.72
N ASP A 506 -4.92 -7.73 17.78
CA ASP A 506 -4.36 -6.64 18.59
C ASP A 506 -2.86 -6.53 18.30
N SER A 507 -2.33 -5.32 18.32
CA SER A 507 -0.91 -5.06 18.09
C SER A 507 -0.34 -4.05 19.07
N GLU A 508 0.95 -4.22 19.37
CA GLU A 508 1.76 -3.29 20.15
C GLU A 508 3.06 -2.99 19.41
N SER A 509 3.53 -1.77 19.51
CA SER A 509 4.79 -1.33 18.90
C SER A 509 5.52 -0.36 19.82
N ALA A 510 6.83 -0.57 19.96
CA ALA A 510 7.74 0.33 20.63
C ALA A 510 8.94 0.60 19.73
N GLU A 511 9.39 1.86 19.71
CA GLU A 511 10.52 2.32 18.91
C GLU A 511 11.36 3.33 19.68
N ILE A 512 12.67 3.28 19.46
CA ILE A 512 13.61 4.32 19.85
C ILE A 512 14.47 4.70 18.65
N GLY A 513 14.80 5.97 18.50
CA GLY A 513 15.62 6.39 17.36
C GLY A 513 16.39 7.67 17.61
N ALA A 514 17.28 7.94 16.65
CA ALA A 514 18.10 9.13 16.59
C ALA A 514 18.08 9.71 15.18
N ARG A 515 17.94 11.02 15.06
CA ARG A 515 18.06 11.76 13.81
C ARG A 515 19.28 12.66 13.88
N PHE A 516 20.05 12.64 12.82
CA PHE A 516 21.24 13.44 12.63
C PHE A 516 21.08 14.34 11.42
N GLU A 517 21.51 15.57 11.57
CA GLU A 517 21.55 16.54 10.47
C GLU A 517 22.94 17.17 10.42
N ILE A 518 23.72 16.82 9.41
CA ILE A 518 25.12 17.25 9.29
C ILE A 518 25.45 17.52 7.84
N ALA A 519 25.85 18.76 7.53
CA ALA A 519 26.41 19.16 6.24
C ALA A 519 25.49 18.84 5.02
N GLY A 520 24.18 19.05 5.16
CA GLY A 520 23.21 18.77 4.09
C GLY A 520 22.72 17.31 4.04
N LEU A 521 23.26 16.43 4.89
CA LEU A 521 22.81 15.06 5.03
C LEU A 521 21.90 14.90 6.23
N GLN A 522 20.82 14.19 6.05
CA GLN A 522 19.90 13.77 7.10
C GLN A 522 20.00 12.24 7.26
N ALA A 523 20.21 11.79 8.48
CA ALA A 523 20.25 10.37 8.79
C ALA A 523 19.27 10.04 9.92
N THR A 524 18.57 8.92 9.79
CA THR A 524 17.71 8.36 10.84
C THR A 524 18.18 6.95 11.18
N LEU A 525 18.41 6.69 12.46
CA LEU A 525 18.67 5.35 12.99
C LEU A 525 17.54 5.00 13.94
N ALA A 526 16.90 3.86 13.77
CA ALA A 526 15.81 3.39 14.61
C ALA A 526 16.00 1.93 15.03
N ALA A 527 15.54 1.59 16.23
CA ALA A 527 15.39 0.22 16.69
C ALA A 527 13.96 0.02 17.18
N PHE A 528 13.34 -1.09 16.81
CA PHE A 528 11.94 -1.36 17.07
C PHE A 528 11.68 -2.77 17.60
N SER A 529 10.56 -2.92 18.31
CA SER A 529 10.00 -4.20 18.74
C SER A 529 8.48 -4.13 18.64
N MET A 530 7.89 -5.12 18.00
CA MET A 530 6.46 -5.16 17.67
C MET A 530 5.92 -6.56 17.92
N SER A 531 4.64 -6.65 18.29
CA SER A 531 3.90 -7.90 18.42
C SER A 531 2.49 -7.78 17.86
N LYS A 532 1.94 -8.90 17.42
CA LYS A 532 0.57 -9.04 16.93
C LYS A 532 -0.03 -10.34 17.46
N THR A 533 -1.24 -10.28 17.97
CA THR A 533 -1.97 -11.41 18.57
C THR A 533 -3.33 -11.60 17.91
N ASN A 534 -4.02 -12.69 18.23
CA ASN A 534 -5.32 -13.06 17.63
C ASN A 534 -5.25 -13.27 16.11
N ILE A 535 -4.09 -13.62 15.57
CA ILE A 535 -3.94 -13.92 14.14
C ILE A 535 -4.71 -15.21 13.84
N LEU A 536 -5.44 -15.21 12.72
CA LEU A 536 -6.17 -16.40 12.27
C LEU A 536 -5.20 -17.49 11.84
N THR A 537 -5.33 -18.66 12.48
CA THR A 537 -4.59 -19.88 12.13
C THR A 537 -5.57 -21.00 11.81
N ALA A 538 -5.10 -22.07 11.16
CA ALA A 538 -5.94 -23.22 10.85
C ALA A 538 -6.46 -23.89 12.14
N ASP A 539 -7.75 -24.24 12.17
CA ASP A 539 -8.31 -25.02 13.28
C ASP A 539 -7.77 -26.47 13.22
N PRO A 540 -7.01 -26.92 14.24
CA PRO A 540 -6.40 -28.26 14.23
C PRO A 540 -7.43 -29.39 14.39
N VAL A 541 -8.64 -29.08 14.85
CA VAL A 541 -9.73 -30.04 15.10
C VAL A 541 -10.74 -30.04 13.96
N ASN A 542 -11.12 -28.85 13.48
CA ASN A 542 -12.16 -28.66 12.48
C ASN A 542 -11.54 -28.22 11.15
N ALA A 543 -11.14 -29.19 10.32
CA ALA A 543 -10.47 -28.94 9.05
C ALA A 543 -11.28 -28.00 8.12
N GLY A 544 -10.64 -26.95 7.64
CA GLY A 544 -11.26 -25.93 6.79
C GLY A 544 -11.82 -24.71 7.54
N PHE A 545 -11.71 -24.70 8.86
CA PHE A 545 -12.00 -23.56 9.71
C PHE A 545 -10.72 -22.92 10.26
N SER A 546 -10.87 -21.75 10.87
CA SER A 546 -9.78 -21.03 11.53
C SER A 546 -10.11 -20.76 13.00
N ILE A 547 -9.08 -20.48 13.78
CA ILE A 547 -9.14 -20.01 15.17
C ILE A 547 -8.21 -18.81 15.34
N ALA A 548 -8.57 -17.87 16.20
CA ALA A 548 -7.82 -16.63 16.43
C ALA A 548 -6.86 -16.80 17.63
N ILE A 549 -5.79 -17.57 17.46
CA ILE A 549 -4.79 -17.83 18.50
C ILE A 549 -3.34 -17.58 18.07
N GLY A 550 -3.12 -17.20 16.81
CA GLY A 550 -1.79 -16.94 16.29
C GLY A 550 -1.15 -15.70 16.91
N GLU A 551 0.17 -15.73 17.04
CA GLU A 551 0.98 -14.61 17.48
C GLU A 551 2.19 -14.45 16.54
N ALA A 552 2.56 -13.21 16.27
CA ALA A 552 3.77 -12.87 15.51
C ALA A 552 4.53 -11.73 16.18
N GLU A 553 5.84 -11.78 16.09
CA GLU A 553 6.75 -10.78 16.60
C GLU A 553 7.67 -10.29 15.50
N SER A 554 8.06 -9.01 15.55
CA SER A 554 9.07 -8.44 14.68
C SER A 554 9.98 -7.50 15.49
N ARG A 555 11.29 -7.62 15.30
CA ARG A 555 12.30 -6.77 15.92
C ARG A 555 13.35 -6.42 14.88
N GLY A 556 13.91 -5.22 14.99
CA GLY A 556 14.93 -4.85 14.01
C GLY A 556 15.58 -3.52 14.28
N VAL A 557 16.49 -3.20 13.36
CA VAL A 557 17.15 -1.90 13.28
C VAL A 557 17.05 -1.39 11.85
N GLU A 558 16.90 -0.09 11.70
CA GLU A 558 16.76 0.61 10.43
C GLU A 558 17.70 1.80 10.39
N PHE A 559 18.21 2.07 9.19
CA PHE A 559 19.03 3.23 8.89
C PHE A 559 18.62 3.81 7.56
N ASP A 560 18.29 5.09 7.53
CA ASP A 560 18.06 5.88 6.33
C ASP A 560 19.02 7.06 6.31
N LEU A 561 19.59 7.37 5.16
CA LEU A 561 20.44 8.52 4.89
C LEU A 561 20.03 9.15 3.58
N ALA A 562 19.76 10.44 3.59
CA ALA A 562 19.41 11.21 2.39
C ALA A 562 20.07 12.59 2.43
N GLY A 563 20.31 13.19 1.27
CA GLY A 563 20.75 14.57 1.13
C GLY A 563 21.78 14.77 0.04
N GLU A 564 22.24 15.99 -0.08
CA GLU A 564 23.18 16.43 -1.11
C GLU A 564 24.56 16.68 -0.53
N LEU A 565 25.58 16.11 -1.16
CA LEU A 565 26.99 16.36 -0.86
C LEU A 565 27.51 17.52 -1.72
N PRO A 566 28.62 18.17 -1.32
CA PRO A 566 29.27 19.19 -2.14
C PRO A 566 29.58 18.68 -3.55
N GLY A 567 29.19 19.42 -4.57
CA GLY A 567 29.39 19.06 -5.97
C GLY A 567 28.15 18.44 -6.63
N GLU A 568 26.97 18.72 -6.10
CA GLU A 568 25.68 18.27 -6.65
C GLU A 568 25.56 16.72 -6.70
N VAL A 569 26.10 16.05 -5.70
CA VAL A 569 26.00 14.59 -5.56
C VAL A 569 24.93 14.26 -4.55
N GLU A 570 23.81 13.78 -5.04
CA GLU A 570 22.74 13.27 -4.20
C GLU A 570 23.06 11.87 -3.68
N VAL A 571 22.73 11.66 -2.41
CA VAL A 571 22.95 10.38 -1.74
C VAL A 571 21.65 9.92 -1.12
N TRP A 572 21.26 8.71 -1.49
CA TRP A 572 20.16 7.98 -0.87
C TRP A 572 20.63 6.59 -0.45
N LEU A 573 20.46 6.24 0.82
CA LEU A 573 20.82 4.94 1.35
C LEU A 573 19.79 4.50 2.39
N SER A 574 19.23 3.33 2.20
CA SER A 574 18.33 2.68 3.15
C SER A 574 18.83 1.28 3.50
N TYR A 575 18.82 0.94 4.78
CA TYR A 575 19.20 -0.38 5.27
C TYR A 575 18.27 -0.81 6.39
N ALA A 576 17.88 -2.07 6.41
CA ALA A 576 17.16 -2.66 7.52
C ALA A 576 17.64 -4.08 7.82
N TYR A 577 17.67 -4.42 9.09
CA TYR A 577 17.70 -5.78 9.60
C TYR A 577 16.39 -6.04 10.34
N VAL A 578 15.59 -6.98 9.86
CA VAL A 578 14.30 -7.35 10.43
C VAL A 578 14.28 -8.84 10.76
N ASP A 579 14.01 -9.17 12.01
CA ASP A 579 13.73 -10.53 12.48
C ASP A 579 12.24 -10.62 12.80
N ALA A 580 11.47 -11.09 11.80
CA ALA A 580 10.03 -11.28 11.91
C ALA A 580 9.72 -12.77 11.91
N ARG A 581 8.89 -13.21 12.86
CA ARG A 581 8.55 -14.63 13.04
C ARG A 581 7.14 -14.81 13.59
N VAL A 582 6.50 -15.90 13.22
CA VAL A 582 5.34 -16.41 13.93
C VAL A 582 5.84 -17.00 15.25
N SER A 583 5.40 -16.45 16.37
CA SER A 583 5.79 -16.91 17.72
C SER A 583 4.82 -17.95 18.27
N ARG A 584 3.59 -18.02 17.72
CA ARG A 584 2.57 -19.01 18.06
C ARG A 584 1.66 -19.31 16.88
N ASP A 585 1.41 -20.59 16.64
CA ASP A 585 0.44 -21.09 15.64
C ASP A 585 -0.30 -22.30 16.23
N SER A 586 -1.42 -22.70 15.61
CA SER A 586 -2.15 -23.93 15.92
C SER A 586 -1.38 -25.19 15.53
N LEU A 587 -0.48 -25.07 14.56
CA LEU A 587 0.44 -26.11 14.16
C LEU A 587 1.73 -25.91 14.94
N ASP A 588 2.07 -26.84 15.85
CA ASP A 588 3.38 -26.86 16.50
C ASP A 588 4.48 -27.00 15.45
N PHE A 589 5.15 -25.91 15.14
CA PHE A 589 6.42 -25.94 14.40
C PHE A 589 7.53 -26.31 15.39
N ASN A 590 7.79 -27.61 15.57
CA ASN A 590 8.99 -28.13 16.25
C ASN A 590 10.19 -28.14 15.29
#